data_35e7706f1b99ece4d3cf50d364d17d3a
#
_entry.id   35e7706f1b99ece4d3cf50d364d17d3a
#
_cell.length_a   1.000
_cell.length_b   1.000
_cell.length_c   1.000
_cell.angle_alpha   90.00
_cell.angle_beta   90.00
_cell.angle_gamma   90.00
#
_symmetry.space_group_name_H-M   'P 1'
#
loop_
_entity.id
_entity.type
_entity.pdbx_description
1 polymer ?
#
loop_
_entity_poly.entity_id
_entity_poly.type
_entity_poly.pdbx_seq_one_letter_code
_entity_poly.pdbx_strand_id
1 'polypeptide(L)'
;MKTGEEANKTLVLEAFDTLFNKRDYKAAERFWSPNYIQHSAHIAPGREGLFNLIKSLPPTLKYEPGTIVAEGDFVIVHGRFSDFGQPVNWIAADILRIESGILVEHWDVIQDEATRESSKSGLPMFGEKFGRSLQTNSKPTKERNMETKTNVALVHGALAHGATNHT
;
A
#
# COMPACT_ATOMS: atom_id res chain seq x y z
N MET A 1 -25.33 7.75 -19.51
CA MET A 1 -23.99 8.35 -19.36
C MET A 1 -23.48 8.01 -17.97
N LYS A 2 -22.21 7.59 -17.83
CA LYS A 2 -21.59 7.41 -16.51
C LYS A 2 -21.51 8.77 -15.83
N THR A 3 -21.71 8.83 -14.50
CA THR A 3 -21.44 10.05 -13.72
C THR A 3 -19.94 10.34 -13.73
N GLY A 4 -19.53 11.56 -13.37
CA GLY A 4 -18.10 11.90 -13.23
C GLY A 4 -17.39 10.99 -12.24
N GLU A 5 -18.05 10.66 -11.13
CA GLU A 5 -17.53 9.75 -10.09
C GLU A 5 -17.34 8.31 -10.60
N GLU A 6 -18.30 7.78 -11.38
CA GLU A 6 -18.14 6.45 -12.00
C GLU A 6 -17.00 6.42 -13.03
N ALA A 7 -16.78 7.53 -13.74
CA ALA A 7 -15.64 7.66 -14.64
C ALA A 7 -14.32 7.70 -13.84
N ASN A 8 -14.26 8.44 -12.73
CA ASN A 8 -13.12 8.55 -11.85
C ASN A 8 -12.76 7.21 -11.21
N LYS A 9 -13.74 6.44 -10.72
CA LYS A 9 -13.50 5.07 -10.20
C LYS A 9 -12.92 4.15 -11.29
N THR A 10 -13.48 4.19 -12.50
CA THR A 10 -12.99 3.40 -13.64
C THR A 10 -11.55 3.78 -13.97
N LEU A 11 -11.23 5.07 -14.02
CA LEU A 11 -9.89 5.59 -14.26
C LEU A 11 -8.86 5.03 -13.26
N VAL A 12 -9.18 5.08 -11.95
CA VAL A 12 -8.30 4.58 -10.90
C VAL A 12 -8.04 3.08 -11.04
N LEU A 13 -9.10 2.29 -11.26
CA LEU A 13 -8.95 0.83 -11.44
C LEU A 13 -8.10 0.49 -12.66
N GLU A 14 -8.30 1.16 -13.78
CA GLU A 14 -7.49 0.97 -14.99
C GLU A 14 -6.03 1.38 -14.79
N ALA A 15 -5.81 2.53 -14.15
CA ALA A 15 -4.49 3.04 -13.85
C ALA A 15 -3.70 2.06 -12.97
N PHE A 16 -4.30 1.61 -11.88
CA PHE A 16 -3.68 0.68 -10.94
C PHE A 16 -3.39 -0.69 -11.57
N ASP A 17 -4.34 -1.25 -12.32
CA ASP A 17 -4.11 -2.50 -13.04
C ASP A 17 -2.98 -2.37 -14.08
N THR A 18 -2.93 -1.25 -14.80
CA THR A 18 -1.89 -1.01 -15.80
C THR A 18 -0.51 -0.88 -15.18
N LEU A 19 -0.38 -0.17 -14.06
CA LEU A 19 0.91 0.07 -13.42
C LEU A 19 1.35 -1.13 -12.56
N PHE A 20 0.49 -1.61 -11.65
CA PHE A 20 0.88 -2.60 -10.65
C PHE A 20 0.86 -4.04 -11.18
N ASN A 21 -0.19 -4.42 -11.92
CA ASN A 21 -0.37 -5.78 -12.39
C ASN A 21 0.27 -6.01 -13.77
N LYS A 22 -0.07 -5.18 -14.75
CA LYS A 22 0.46 -5.30 -16.11
C LYS A 22 1.89 -4.80 -16.24
N ARG A 23 2.30 -3.88 -15.37
CA ARG A 23 3.62 -3.22 -15.39
C ARG A 23 3.94 -2.56 -16.73
N ASP A 24 2.90 -2.09 -17.41
CA ASP A 24 3.05 -1.33 -18.65
C ASP A 24 3.28 0.15 -18.32
N TYR A 25 4.53 0.48 -18.04
CA TYR A 25 4.93 1.82 -17.60
C TYR A 25 4.63 2.89 -18.64
N LYS A 26 4.79 2.56 -19.93
CA LYS A 26 4.50 3.50 -21.00
C LYS A 26 3.00 3.80 -21.12
N ALA A 27 2.17 2.79 -21.08
CA ALA A 27 0.72 2.97 -21.07
C ALA A 27 0.23 3.65 -19.78
N ALA A 28 0.90 3.41 -18.64
CA ALA A 28 0.57 4.01 -17.37
C ALA A 28 0.78 5.53 -17.34
N GLU A 29 1.77 6.06 -18.07
CA GLU A 29 2.07 7.50 -18.08
C GLU A 29 0.86 8.38 -18.38
N ARG A 30 -0.09 7.90 -19.18
CA ARG A 30 -1.30 8.65 -19.51
C ARG A 30 -2.25 8.92 -18.33
N PHE A 31 -2.14 8.12 -17.29
CA PHE A 31 -3.04 8.21 -16.13
C PHE A 31 -2.50 9.15 -15.05
N TRP A 32 -1.19 9.37 -14.97
CA TRP A 32 -0.55 10.18 -13.94
C TRP A 32 -0.02 11.50 -14.49
N SER A 33 -0.35 12.58 -13.80
CA SER A 33 0.23 13.89 -14.11
C SER A 33 1.75 13.85 -14.06
N PRO A 34 2.47 14.52 -14.99
CA PRO A 34 3.91 14.71 -14.85
C PRO A 34 4.28 15.48 -13.57
N ASN A 35 3.35 16.30 -13.06
CA ASN A 35 3.50 17.05 -11.80
C ASN A 35 2.78 16.37 -10.62
N TYR A 36 2.69 15.06 -10.62
CA TYR A 36 2.00 14.27 -9.59
C TYR A 36 2.54 14.52 -8.20
N ILE A 37 1.63 14.83 -7.28
CA ILE A 37 1.96 15.11 -5.88
C ILE A 37 1.80 13.81 -5.07
N GLN A 38 2.86 13.41 -4.38
CA GLN A 38 2.92 12.18 -3.62
C GLN A 38 3.07 12.44 -2.14
N HIS A 39 2.09 12.00 -1.31
CA HIS A 39 2.12 12.12 0.15
C HIS A 39 2.41 10.81 0.87
N SER A 40 2.58 9.69 0.15
CA SER A 40 2.93 8.42 0.78
C SER A 40 4.27 8.51 1.50
N ALA A 41 4.34 7.95 2.70
CA ALA A 41 5.60 7.84 3.44
C ALA A 41 6.61 6.85 2.80
N HIS A 42 6.15 6.02 1.86
CA HIS A 42 6.94 4.95 1.26
C HIS A 42 7.39 5.24 -0.17
N ILE A 43 6.94 6.33 -0.78
CA ILE A 43 7.13 6.62 -2.20
C ILE A 43 7.86 7.95 -2.36
N ALA A 44 8.93 7.96 -3.16
CA ALA A 44 9.64 9.18 -3.49
C ALA A 44 8.73 10.17 -4.27
N PRO A 45 9.04 11.48 -4.25
CA PRO A 45 8.18 12.50 -4.87
C PRO A 45 7.93 12.28 -6.35
N GLY A 46 6.75 12.69 -6.79
CA GLY A 46 6.36 12.77 -8.19
C GLY A 46 5.98 11.42 -8.81
N ARG A 47 5.55 11.48 -10.06
CA ARG A 47 5.21 10.30 -10.86
C ARG A 47 6.39 9.33 -10.99
N GLU A 48 7.58 9.86 -11.21
CA GLU A 48 8.79 9.05 -11.37
C GLU A 48 9.15 8.30 -10.09
N GLY A 49 8.91 8.90 -8.92
CA GLY A 49 9.10 8.22 -7.64
C GLY A 49 8.26 6.95 -7.52
N LEU A 50 6.97 7.04 -7.86
CA LEU A 50 6.07 5.90 -7.90
C LEU A 50 6.52 4.84 -8.91
N PHE A 51 6.80 5.24 -10.16
CA PHE A 51 7.16 4.30 -11.22
C PHE A 51 8.48 3.59 -10.91
N ASN A 52 9.47 4.30 -10.37
CA ASN A 52 10.73 3.72 -9.96
C ASN A 52 10.58 2.72 -8.80
N LEU A 53 9.72 3.03 -7.83
CA LEU A 53 9.38 2.08 -6.78
C LEU A 53 8.84 0.78 -7.38
N ILE A 54 7.82 0.86 -8.25
CA ILE A 54 7.22 -0.34 -8.84
C ILE A 54 8.23 -1.13 -9.69
N LYS A 55 9.10 -0.45 -10.43
CA LYS A 55 10.18 -1.10 -11.18
C LYS A 55 11.15 -1.87 -10.28
N SER A 56 11.40 -1.39 -9.06
CA SER A 56 12.32 -2.01 -8.10
C SER A 56 11.72 -3.22 -7.39
N LEU A 57 10.40 -3.35 -7.35
CA LEU A 57 9.70 -4.46 -6.70
C LEU A 57 9.70 -5.72 -7.57
N PRO A 58 9.60 -6.93 -6.97
CA PRO A 58 9.51 -8.19 -7.71
C PRO A 58 8.42 -8.16 -8.80
N PRO A 59 8.61 -8.84 -9.93
CA PRO A 59 7.62 -8.91 -10.99
C PRO A 59 6.36 -9.70 -10.58
N THR A 60 6.41 -10.37 -9.45
CA THR A 60 5.29 -11.09 -8.84
C THR A 60 4.32 -10.18 -8.08
N LEU A 61 4.67 -8.92 -7.85
CA LEU A 61 3.77 -7.95 -7.23
C LEU A 61 2.37 -8.05 -7.84
N LYS A 62 1.39 -8.16 -6.97
CA LYS A 62 -0.03 -8.19 -7.34
C LYS A 62 -0.80 -7.16 -6.52
N TYR A 63 -1.65 -6.42 -7.18
CA TYR A 63 -2.63 -5.52 -6.58
C TYR A 63 -4.04 -6.05 -6.79
N GLU A 64 -4.84 -6.10 -5.74
CA GLU A 64 -6.25 -6.50 -5.75
C GLU A 64 -7.10 -5.35 -5.21
N PRO A 65 -7.93 -4.70 -6.04
CA PRO A 65 -8.85 -3.69 -5.57
C PRO A 65 -10.05 -4.34 -4.86
N GLY A 66 -10.50 -3.72 -3.77
CA GLY A 66 -11.71 -4.06 -3.05
C GLY A 66 -12.77 -2.96 -3.16
N THR A 67 -13.21 -2.46 -2.02
CA THR A 67 -14.17 -1.36 -1.98
C THR A 67 -13.59 -0.09 -2.59
N ILE A 68 -14.35 0.53 -3.47
CA ILE A 68 -13.99 1.80 -4.11
C ILE A 68 -15.16 2.77 -4.03
N VAL A 69 -14.89 3.99 -3.60
CA VAL A 69 -15.86 5.08 -3.50
C VAL A 69 -15.33 6.33 -4.16
N ALA A 70 -16.21 7.20 -4.62
CA ALA A 70 -15.83 8.48 -5.19
C ALA A 70 -16.81 9.56 -4.75
N GLU A 71 -16.27 10.76 -4.51
CA GLU A 71 -17.02 11.98 -4.26
C GLU A 71 -16.30 13.15 -4.92
N GLY A 72 -16.95 13.81 -5.87
CA GLY A 72 -16.33 14.86 -6.67
C GLY A 72 -15.06 14.37 -7.38
N ASP A 73 -13.96 15.06 -7.12
CA ASP A 73 -12.66 14.77 -7.74
C ASP A 73 -11.83 13.71 -6.96
N PHE A 74 -12.36 13.18 -5.86
CA PHE A 74 -11.67 12.21 -5.03
C PHE A 74 -12.19 10.80 -5.24
N VAL A 75 -11.25 9.86 -5.20
CA VAL A 75 -11.52 8.42 -5.17
C VAL A 75 -10.75 7.81 -4.01
N ILE A 76 -11.42 6.96 -3.24
CA ILE A 76 -10.77 6.12 -2.23
C ILE A 76 -10.94 4.67 -2.63
N VAL A 77 -9.84 3.91 -2.68
CA VAL A 77 -9.84 2.49 -2.96
C VAL A 77 -9.16 1.73 -1.83
N HIS A 78 -9.88 0.77 -1.27
CA HIS A 78 -9.33 -0.21 -0.31
C HIS A 78 -8.79 -1.39 -1.09
N GLY A 79 -7.49 -1.67 -1.00
CA GLY A 79 -6.81 -2.66 -1.81
C GLY A 79 -5.81 -3.50 -1.04
N ARG A 80 -5.38 -4.60 -1.66
CA ARG A 80 -4.34 -5.49 -1.16
C ARG A 80 -3.17 -5.50 -2.12
N PHE A 81 -1.96 -5.31 -1.58
CA PHE A 81 -0.70 -5.58 -2.28
C PHE A 81 -0.11 -6.89 -1.75
N SER A 82 0.23 -7.82 -2.65
CA SER A 82 0.82 -9.11 -2.32
C SER A 82 2.02 -9.44 -3.20
N ASP A 83 2.80 -10.44 -2.82
CA ASP A 83 3.91 -11.00 -3.58
C ASP A 83 4.99 -9.98 -4.01
N PHE A 84 5.17 -8.93 -3.21
CA PHE A 84 6.14 -7.85 -3.46
C PHE A 84 7.45 -7.98 -2.68
N GLY A 85 7.79 -9.20 -2.23
CA GLY A 85 9.05 -9.50 -1.55
C GLY A 85 9.00 -9.32 -0.04
N GLN A 86 7.85 -8.98 0.53
CA GLN A 86 7.65 -8.90 1.99
C GLN A 86 6.98 -10.18 2.51
N PRO A 87 7.20 -10.54 3.79
CA PRO A 87 6.62 -11.74 4.39
C PRO A 87 5.11 -11.64 4.62
N VAL A 88 4.56 -10.42 4.65
CA VAL A 88 3.15 -10.12 4.83
C VAL A 88 2.65 -9.25 3.70
N ASN A 89 1.37 -9.37 3.36
CA ASN A 89 0.71 -8.48 2.42
C ASN A 89 0.47 -7.11 3.07
N TRP A 90 0.25 -6.11 2.25
CA TRP A 90 -0.21 -4.80 2.70
C TRP A 90 -1.68 -4.58 2.33
N ILE A 91 -2.42 -4.05 3.29
CA ILE A 91 -3.76 -3.50 3.06
C ILE A 91 -3.62 -1.99 3.04
N ALA A 92 -4.08 -1.39 1.96
CA ALA A 92 -3.99 0.05 1.77
C ALA A 92 -5.38 0.67 1.60
N ALA A 93 -5.53 1.89 2.10
CA ALA A 93 -6.55 2.82 1.68
C ALA A 93 -5.87 3.94 0.89
N ASP A 94 -5.95 3.85 -0.43
CA ASP A 94 -5.38 4.84 -1.34
C ASP A 94 -6.42 5.93 -1.59
N ILE A 95 -6.05 7.18 -1.37
CA ILE A 95 -6.87 8.37 -1.64
C ILE A 95 -6.25 9.10 -2.81
N LEU A 96 -7.01 9.28 -3.88
CA LEU A 96 -6.53 9.88 -5.11
C LEU A 96 -7.38 11.09 -5.46
N ARG A 97 -6.73 12.16 -5.89
CA ARG A 97 -7.39 13.31 -6.50
C ARG A 97 -7.19 13.28 -8.01
N ILE A 98 -8.27 13.55 -8.72
CA ILE A 98 -8.32 13.51 -10.17
C ILE A 98 -8.66 14.92 -10.67
N GLU A 99 -7.96 15.36 -11.69
CA GLU A 99 -8.22 16.63 -12.36
C GLU A 99 -8.18 16.41 -13.87
N SER A 100 -9.25 16.78 -14.58
CA SER A 100 -9.36 16.61 -16.02
C SER A 100 -9.05 15.19 -16.52
N GLY A 101 -9.47 14.16 -15.76
CA GLY A 101 -9.28 12.76 -16.13
C GLY A 101 -7.84 12.23 -15.92
N ILE A 102 -7.04 12.88 -15.09
CA ILE A 102 -5.66 12.51 -14.76
C ILE A 102 -5.50 12.47 -13.25
N LEU A 103 -4.75 11.49 -12.73
CA LEU A 103 -4.34 11.40 -11.33
C LEU A 103 -3.30 12.49 -11.04
N VAL A 104 -3.61 13.40 -10.12
CA VAL A 104 -2.77 14.57 -9.81
C VAL A 104 -2.16 14.52 -8.42
N GLU A 105 -2.77 13.75 -7.48
CA GLU A 105 -2.34 13.75 -6.08
C GLU A 105 -2.78 12.47 -5.38
N HIS A 106 -1.98 12.01 -4.41
CA HIS A 106 -2.18 10.75 -3.72
C HIS A 106 -1.75 10.80 -2.26
N TRP A 107 -2.58 10.21 -1.41
CA TRP A 107 -2.29 9.85 -0.01
C TRP A 107 -2.58 8.37 0.17
N ASP A 108 -1.93 7.76 1.14
CA ASP A 108 -2.24 6.39 1.54
C ASP A 108 -2.22 6.19 3.06
N VAL A 109 -2.94 5.18 3.49
CA VAL A 109 -2.80 4.57 4.82
C VAL A 109 -2.55 3.09 4.59
N ILE A 110 -1.39 2.60 5.01
CA ILE A 110 -0.95 1.22 4.78
C ILE A 110 -0.81 0.50 6.13
N GLN A 111 -1.28 -0.73 6.17
CA GLN A 111 -1.12 -1.63 7.33
C GLN A 111 -0.75 -3.03 6.85
N ASP A 112 0.12 -3.70 7.61
CA ASP A 112 0.41 -5.11 7.41
C ASP A 112 -0.88 -5.94 7.57
N GLU A 113 -1.13 -6.87 6.65
CA GLU A 113 -2.30 -7.74 6.72
C GLU A 113 -2.17 -8.73 7.86
N ALA A 114 -3.14 -8.69 8.79
CA ALA A 114 -3.20 -9.64 9.89
C ALA A 114 -3.43 -11.06 9.37
N THR A 115 -2.70 -12.01 9.91
CA THR A 115 -2.98 -13.44 9.72
C THR A 115 -4.21 -13.85 10.52
N ARG A 116 -4.72 -15.07 10.28
CA ARG A 116 -5.82 -15.63 11.08
C ARG A 116 -5.49 -15.67 12.58
N GLU A 117 -4.24 -15.99 12.90
CA GLU A 117 -3.76 -16.12 14.27
C GLU A 117 -3.58 -14.77 14.95
N SER A 118 -3.24 -13.73 14.21
CA SER A 118 -2.99 -12.39 14.74
C SER A 118 -4.22 -11.46 14.71
N SER A 119 -5.25 -11.83 13.93
CA SER A 119 -6.49 -11.05 13.85
C SER A 119 -7.31 -11.18 15.12
N LYS A 120 -7.40 -10.12 15.91
CA LYS A 120 -8.19 -10.10 17.14
C LYS A 120 -9.69 -10.18 16.91
N SER A 121 -10.18 -9.72 15.77
CA SER A 121 -11.59 -9.83 15.38
C SER A 121 -11.93 -11.22 14.84
N GLY A 122 -10.94 -12.03 14.49
CA GLY A 122 -11.12 -13.29 13.79
C GLY A 122 -11.57 -13.16 12.33
N LEU A 123 -11.61 -11.92 11.81
CA LEU A 123 -12.03 -11.62 10.44
C LEU A 123 -10.84 -11.13 9.60
N PRO A 124 -10.86 -11.38 8.28
CA PRO A 124 -9.83 -10.84 7.38
C PRO A 124 -9.97 -9.32 7.22
N MET A 125 -8.85 -8.65 6.97
CA MET A 125 -8.80 -7.21 6.70
C MET A 125 -9.24 -6.89 5.27
N PHE A 126 -9.21 -7.87 4.36
CA PHE A 126 -9.55 -7.70 2.94
C PHE A 126 -10.27 -8.93 2.41
N GLY A 127 -11.38 -8.71 1.68
CA GLY A 127 -12.20 -9.78 1.11
C GLY A 127 -12.83 -10.68 2.19
N GLU A 128 -13.13 -11.92 1.81
CA GLU A 128 -13.81 -12.90 2.68
C GLU A 128 -12.85 -13.91 3.31
N LYS A 129 -11.60 -13.94 2.90
CA LYS A 129 -10.60 -14.92 3.34
C LYS A 129 -9.28 -14.22 3.70
N PHE A 130 -8.60 -14.78 4.70
CA PHE A 130 -7.25 -14.35 5.03
C PHE A 130 -6.31 -14.54 3.84
N GLY A 131 -5.43 -13.56 3.63
CA GLY A 131 -4.38 -13.64 2.62
C GLY A 131 -3.43 -14.80 2.91
N ARG A 132 -2.72 -15.26 1.88
CA ARG A 132 -1.64 -16.22 2.07
C ARG A 132 -0.49 -15.51 2.77
N SER A 133 -0.14 -15.94 3.97
CA SER A 133 1.17 -15.63 4.54
C SER A 133 2.20 -16.52 3.84
N LEU A 134 3.31 -15.95 3.42
CA LEU A 134 4.48 -16.75 3.05
C LEU A 134 4.98 -17.41 4.34
N GLN A 135 4.48 -18.59 4.66
CA GLN A 135 5.06 -19.39 5.73
C GLN A 135 6.48 -19.73 5.30
N THR A 136 7.45 -19.13 5.96
CA THR A 136 8.80 -19.68 5.97
C THR A 136 8.68 -21.08 6.58
N ASN A 137 8.88 -22.13 5.78
CA ASN A 137 9.01 -23.49 6.24
C ASN A 137 10.27 -23.58 7.11
N SER A 138 10.21 -23.10 8.34
CA SER A 138 11.15 -23.44 9.38
C SER A 138 10.64 -24.72 10.05
N LYS A 139 11.17 -25.88 9.62
CA LYS A 139 11.12 -27.09 10.44
C LYS A 139 11.59 -26.74 11.86
N PRO A 140 10.93 -27.23 12.92
CA PRO A 140 11.44 -27.06 14.27
C PRO A 140 12.76 -27.83 14.41
N THR A 141 13.86 -27.11 14.38
CA THR A 141 15.14 -27.64 14.80
C THR A 141 15.18 -27.59 16.32
N LYS A 142 15.26 -28.77 16.93
CA LYS A 142 15.47 -28.96 18.35
C LYS A 142 16.62 -28.09 18.88
N GLU A 143 16.36 -27.52 20.03
CA GLU A 143 17.23 -26.75 20.91
C GLU A 143 18.74 -27.02 20.79
N ARG A 144 19.49 -25.93 20.62
CA ARG A 144 20.75 -25.76 21.33
C ARG A 144 20.90 -24.29 21.73
N ASN A 145 20.84 -24.05 23.02
CA ASN A 145 21.18 -22.78 23.66
C ASN A 145 22.48 -22.23 23.14
N MET A 146 22.46 -20.99 22.63
CA MET A 146 23.60 -20.07 22.80
C MET A 146 23.08 -18.64 22.58
N GLU A 147 23.20 -17.83 23.60
CA GLU A 147 22.92 -16.41 23.60
C GLU A 147 23.81 -15.69 22.57
N THR A 148 23.18 -14.94 21.70
CA THR A 148 23.87 -13.83 21.04
C THR A 148 22.86 -12.69 20.84
N LYS A 149 23.08 -11.61 21.56
CA LYS A 149 22.35 -10.36 21.45
C LYS A 149 22.64 -9.76 20.08
N THR A 150 21.61 -9.56 19.27
CA THR A 150 21.69 -8.65 18.14
C THR A 150 20.49 -7.71 18.21
N ASN A 151 20.80 -6.44 18.48
CA ASN A 151 19.85 -5.34 18.50
C ASN A 151 19.31 -5.09 17.09
N VAL A 152 18.03 -5.28 16.90
CA VAL A 152 17.29 -4.65 15.80
C VAL A 152 16.44 -3.54 16.42
N ALA A 153 16.86 -2.30 16.19
CA ALA A 153 16.14 -1.13 16.64
C ALA A 153 14.87 -0.96 15.81
N LEU A 154 13.74 -1.27 16.42
CA LEU A 154 12.43 -0.86 15.93
C LEU A 154 12.25 0.60 16.35
N VAL A 155 12.24 1.52 15.39
CA VAL A 155 11.93 2.94 15.67
C VAL A 155 10.43 3.08 15.85
N HIS A 156 9.97 2.98 17.09
CA HIS A 156 8.69 3.52 17.51
C HIS A 156 8.94 4.94 18.02
N GLY A 157 8.56 5.95 17.22
CA GLY A 157 8.57 7.34 17.66
C GLY A 157 7.45 7.58 18.66
N ALA A 158 7.77 7.53 19.95
CA ALA A 158 6.89 8.02 20.99
C ALA A 158 7.02 9.54 21.09
N LEU A 159 5.93 10.27 20.90
CA LEU A 159 5.79 11.68 21.20
C LEU A 159 5.91 11.89 22.71
N ALA A 160 7.04 12.39 23.18
CA ALA A 160 7.19 12.89 24.52
C ALA A 160 6.81 14.38 24.58
N HIS A 161 5.74 14.70 25.27
CA HIS A 161 5.38 16.07 25.63
C HIS A 161 6.31 16.52 26.75
N GLY A 162 7.23 17.44 26.44
CA GLY A 162 7.99 18.16 27.43
C GLY A 162 7.20 19.36 27.92
N ALA A 163 6.75 19.30 29.15
CA ALA A 163 6.27 20.48 29.87
C ALA A 163 7.48 21.23 30.43
N THR A 164 7.73 22.45 29.99
CA THR A 164 8.66 23.37 30.62
C THR A 164 7.90 24.32 31.54
N ASN A 165 8.11 24.14 32.85
CA ASN A 165 7.77 25.16 33.86
C ASN A 165 8.82 26.27 33.81
N HIS A 166 8.36 27.53 33.70
CA HIS A 166 9.13 28.71 34.07
C HIS A 166 8.62 29.28 35.39
N THR A 167 9.49 29.29 36.34
CA THR A 167 9.47 30.24 37.47
C THR A 167 10.06 31.58 37.03
#